data_481b8b1ef32192f66b7147b2ee5f1d40
#
_entry.id   481b8b1ef32192f66b7147b2ee5f1d40
#
_cell.length_a   1.000
_cell.length_b   1.000
_cell.length_c   1.000
_cell.angle_alpha   90.00
_cell.angle_beta   90.00
_cell.angle_gamma   90.00
#
_symmetry.space_group_name_H-M   'P 1'
#
loop_
_entity.id
_entity.type
_entity.pdbx_description
1 polymer ?
#
loop_
_entity_poly.entity_id
_entity_poly.type
_entity_poly.pdbx_seq_one_letter_code
_entity_poly.pdbx_strand_id
1 'polypeptide(L)'
;MVLASLFFKSTRDALHMLTKKLLSACLGAGLVAALAVSASAADITGAGSTFVYPVLSKWSADYNKQTGDKLNYQSIGSGGGIAQIKAATVDFGASDAPMKPEDLTTGGFGQFPLVVGGIVPVINVKGIKSGELKLTGKVLADIYLGNVTKWNDKAIADLNPGLKLPDSQIAVVHRSDGSGTSFNWTNYLSKVNEDWKSKVGEGTAVNWPVGIGGKGNEGVAAYVTRVKDSIGYVEYAYALQNKLPYVLIQNAAGQYPKPNAESFSAAAAGAEWTKAPDFYLIMTNAPGEKAWPVTATTWAIMYKEPKDAARSKAAFAFFKWALENGQKEASALDYVPLPETLVKQIEDYWTASFKG
;
A
#
# COMPACT_ATOMS: atom_id res chain seq x y z
N MET A 1 -24.82 -39.33 83.32
CA MET A 1 -23.64 -39.25 82.45
C MET A 1 -23.85 -39.72 81.03
N VAL A 2 -25.07 -39.69 80.48
CA VAL A 2 -25.39 -40.19 79.11
C VAL A 2 -25.89 -39.07 78.19
N LEU A 3 -26.29 -37.90 78.70
CA LEU A 3 -26.82 -36.81 77.87
C LEU A 3 -25.68 -35.88 77.29
N ALA A 4 -24.47 -35.87 77.82
CA ALA A 4 -23.37 -35.02 77.32
C ALA A 4 -22.66 -35.59 76.07
N SER A 5 -22.74 -36.93 75.84
CA SER A 5 -22.05 -37.56 74.69
C SER A 5 -22.82 -37.42 73.36
N LEU A 6 -24.12 -37.20 73.39
CA LEU A 6 -24.96 -37.04 72.20
C LEU A 6 -24.85 -35.63 71.57
N PHE A 7 -24.65 -34.62 72.43
CA PHE A 7 -24.47 -33.23 71.94
C PHE A 7 -23.13 -32.99 71.22
N PHE A 8 -22.08 -33.64 71.66
CA PHE A 8 -20.74 -33.49 71.01
C PHE A 8 -20.62 -34.23 69.67
N LYS A 9 -21.42 -35.27 69.42
CA LYS A 9 -21.38 -36.02 68.19
C LYS A 9 -22.14 -35.28 67.07
N SER A 10 -23.25 -34.61 67.38
CA SER A 10 -24.04 -33.83 66.44
C SER A 10 -23.35 -32.59 65.90
N THR A 11 -22.58 -31.89 66.74
CA THR A 11 -21.81 -30.69 66.32
C THR A 11 -20.59 -31.03 65.46
N ARG A 12 -19.97 -32.19 65.67
CA ARG A 12 -18.80 -32.65 64.88
C ARG A 12 -19.20 -33.08 63.48
N ASP A 13 -20.35 -33.73 63.28
CA ASP A 13 -20.86 -34.15 62.00
C ASP A 13 -21.38 -32.95 61.16
N ALA A 14 -22.01 -31.95 61.80
CA ALA A 14 -22.42 -30.71 61.19
C ALA A 14 -21.23 -29.89 60.69
N LEU A 15 -20.15 -29.81 61.47
CA LEU A 15 -18.91 -29.09 61.12
C LEU A 15 -18.15 -29.78 59.95
N HIS A 16 -18.20 -31.15 59.94
CA HIS A 16 -17.55 -31.92 58.85
C HIS A 16 -18.32 -31.85 57.51
N MET A 17 -19.65 -31.68 57.56
CA MET A 17 -20.45 -31.45 56.34
C MET A 17 -20.30 -30.03 55.81
N LEU A 18 -20.16 -29.04 56.65
CA LEU A 18 -19.90 -27.63 56.27
C LEU A 18 -18.55 -27.46 55.60
N THR A 19 -17.50 -28.09 56.15
CA THR A 19 -16.15 -28.03 55.59
C THR A 19 -16.04 -28.75 54.23
N LYS A 20 -16.73 -29.89 54.03
CA LYS A 20 -16.78 -30.58 52.74
C LYS A 20 -17.53 -29.77 51.66
N LYS A 21 -18.63 -29.08 52.01
CA LYS A 21 -19.36 -28.22 51.07
C LYS A 21 -18.58 -26.94 50.71
N LEU A 22 -17.82 -26.35 51.63
CA LEU A 22 -16.97 -25.22 51.38
C LEU A 22 -15.74 -25.59 50.52
N LEU A 23 -15.11 -26.75 50.76
CA LEU A 23 -14.01 -27.22 49.89
C LEU A 23 -14.46 -27.55 48.48
N SER A 24 -15.69 -28.11 48.28
CA SER A 24 -16.23 -28.39 46.95
C SER A 24 -16.61 -27.11 46.19
N ALA A 25 -17.05 -26.06 46.89
CA ALA A 25 -17.37 -24.77 46.28
C ALA A 25 -16.11 -24.00 45.84
N CYS A 26 -15.02 -24.09 46.59
CA CYS A 26 -13.74 -23.47 46.24
C CYS A 26 -13.01 -24.18 45.09
N LEU A 27 -13.14 -25.51 44.94
CA LEU A 27 -12.59 -26.23 43.80
C LEU A 27 -13.37 -25.97 42.47
N GLY A 28 -14.67 -25.74 42.57
CA GLY A 28 -15.53 -25.44 41.38
C GLY A 28 -15.32 -24.01 40.84
N ALA A 29 -15.04 -23.04 41.71
CA ALA A 29 -14.78 -21.64 41.32
C ALA A 29 -13.36 -21.42 40.80
N GLY A 30 -12.39 -22.23 41.24
CA GLY A 30 -10.97 -22.13 40.82
C GLY A 30 -10.72 -22.69 39.40
N LEU A 31 -11.60 -23.60 38.91
CA LEU A 31 -11.37 -24.25 37.60
C LEU A 31 -12.00 -23.50 36.42
N VAL A 32 -12.90 -22.53 36.68
CA VAL A 32 -13.53 -21.72 35.62
C VAL A 32 -12.74 -20.42 35.36
N ALA A 33 -11.88 -19.99 36.30
CA ALA A 33 -11.05 -18.79 36.14
C ALA A 33 -9.73 -19.02 35.37
N ALA A 34 -9.41 -20.27 34.99
CA ALA A 34 -8.11 -20.61 34.37
C ALA A 34 -8.13 -20.71 32.84
N LEU A 35 -9.20 -20.28 32.17
CA LEU A 35 -9.31 -20.31 30.69
C LEU A 35 -9.60 -18.95 30.03
N ALA A 36 -9.44 -17.86 30.76
CA ALA A 36 -9.21 -16.58 30.11
C ALA A 36 -7.74 -16.55 29.64
N VAL A 37 -7.42 -17.29 28.59
CA VAL A 37 -6.24 -17.00 27.78
C VAL A 37 -6.46 -15.58 27.28
N SER A 38 -5.86 -14.60 27.97
CA SER A 38 -5.75 -13.26 27.42
C SER A 38 -5.03 -13.42 26.10
N ALA A 39 -5.77 -13.38 24.99
CA ALA A 39 -5.15 -13.25 23.69
C ALA A 39 -4.30 -11.99 23.75
N SER A 40 -2.98 -12.17 23.89
CA SER A 40 -2.04 -11.04 23.83
C SER A 40 -2.25 -10.40 22.46
N ALA A 41 -2.52 -9.11 22.46
CA ALA A 41 -2.62 -8.36 21.21
C ALA A 41 -1.32 -8.57 20.39
N ALA A 42 -1.48 -8.92 19.12
CA ALA A 42 -0.33 -9.15 18.27
C ALA A 42 0.29 -7.82 17.82
N ASP A 43 1.63 -7.77 17.81
CA ASP A 43 2.41 -6.68 17.22
C ASP A 43 2.91 -7.12 15.86
N ILE A 44 2.19 -6.70 14.80
CA ILE A 44 2.55 -6.95 13.41
C ILE A 44 3.52 -5.87 12.95
N THR A 45 4.60 -6.24 12.26
CA THR A 45 5.56 -5.28 11.72
C THR A 45 5.61 -5.36 10.20
N GLY A 46 5.62 -4.20 9.55
CA GLY A 46 5.75 -4.08 8.11
C GLY A 46 6.60 -2.88 7.71
N ALA A 47 7.13 -2.92 6.49
CA ALA A 47 7.88 -1.79 5.95
C ALA A 47 7.76 -1.74 4.44
N GLY A 48 7.91 -0.54 3.86
CA GLY A 48 8.04 -0.44 2.41
C GLY A 48 7.29 0.74 1.80
N SER A 49 6.48 0.43 0.81
CA SER A 49 5.80 1.38 -0.05
C SER A 49 5.17 2.56 0.70
N THR A 50 5.48 3.77 0.25
CA THR A 50 4.79 4.98 0.67
C THR A 50 3.49 5.20 -0.09
N PHE A 51 3.31 4.54 -1.25
CA PHE A 51 2.09 4.58 -2.04
C PHE A 51 0.88 4.05 -1.26
N VAL A 52 1.01 2.90 -0.59
CA VAL A 52 -0.07 2.26 0.18
C VAL A 52 -0.25 2.84 1.58
N TYR A 53 0.70 3.66 2.06
CA TYR A 53 0.72 4.12 3.45
C TYR A 53 -0.56 4.83 3.91
N PRO A 54 -1.19 5.74 3.12
CA PRO A 54 -2.43 6.38 3.55
C PRO A 54 -3.54 5.38 3.89
N VAL A 55 -3.81 4.41 3.03
CA VAL A 55 -4.85 3.41 3.26
C VAL A 55 -4.42 2.38 4.31
N LEU A 56 -3.16 1.96 4.32
CA LEU A 56 -2.64 0.99 5.29
C LEU A 56 -2.69 1.55 6.72
N SER A 57 -2.39 2.85 6.88
CA SER A 57 -2.50 3.55 8.16
C SER A 57 -3.95 3.58 8.66
N LYS A 58 -4.91 3.82 7.76
CA LYS A 58 -6.33 3.81 8.09
C LYS A 58 -6.81 2.41 8.47
N TRP A 59 -6.47 1.38 7.69
CA TRP A 59 -6.75 -0.02 8.00
C TRP A 59 -6.17 -0.44 9.35
N SER A 60 -4.92 -0.08 9.63
CA SER A 60 -4.26 -0.35 10.92
C SER A 60 -5.03 0.23 12.11
N ALA A 61 -5.47 1.49 11.99
CA ALA A 61 -6.21 2.15 13.04
C ALA A 61 -7.57 1.50 13.31
N ASP A 62 -8.30 1.10 12.25
CA ASP A 62 -9.62 0.50 12.39
C ASP A 62 -9.54 -0.98 12.81
N TYR A 63 -8.56 -1.72 12.32
CA TYR A 63 -8.27 -3.09 12.77
C TYR A 63 -7.91 -3.13 14.26
N ASN A 64 -7.05 -2.20 14.71
CA ASN A 64 -6.70 -2.11 16.13
C ASN A 64 -7.90 -1.84 17.03
N LYS A 65 -8.85 -0.98 16.62
CA LYS A 65 -10.09 -0.73 17.37
C LYS A 65 -10.97 -1.97 17.53
N GLN A 66 -10.94 -2.88 16.54
CA GLN A 66 -11.78 -4.07 16.53
C GLN A 66 -11.15 -5.25 17.25
N THR A 67 -9.82 -5.43 17.12
CA THR A 67 -9.12 -6.63 17.58
C THR A 67 -8.17 -6.38 18.75
N GLY A 68 -7.70 -5.14 18.93
CA GLY A 68 -6.61 -4.80 19.83
C GLY A 68 -5.22 -4.98 19.23
N ASP A 69 -5.07 -5.70 18.11
CA ASP A 69 -3.80 -5.94 17.43
C ASP A 69 -3.24 -4.66 16.84
N LYS A 70 -1.91 -4.53 16.83
CA LYS A 70 -1.21 -3.35 16.32
C LYS A 70 -0.41 -3.69 15.08
N LEU A 71 -0.52 -2.83 14.07
CA LEU A 71 0.39 -2.82 12.94
C LEU A 71 1.36 -1.65 13.05
N ASN A 72 2.64 -1.97 13.17
CA ASN A 72 3.75 -1.01 13.14
C ASN A 72 4.35 -1.00 11.73
N TYR A 73 3.94 -0.04 10.90
CA TYR A 73 4.40 0.07 9.52
C TYR A 73 5.39 1.22 9.32
N GLN A 74 6.52 0.92 8.67
CA GLN A 74 7.53 1.91 8.31
C GLN A 74 7.40 2.29 6.82
N SER A 75 6.91 3.50 6.55
CA SER A 75 6.80 4.08 5.20
C SER A 75 8.18 4.56 4.72
N ILE A 76 8.98 3.66 4.12
CA ILE A 76 10.40 3.90 3.76
C ILE A 76 10.71 3.65 2.28
N GLY A 77 9.68 3.43 1.46
CA GLY A 77 9.78 3.09 0.04
C GLY A 77 9.93 1.60 -0.21
N SER A 78 9.50 1.18 -1.41
CA SER A 78 9.44 -0.23 -1.81
C SER A 78 10.80 -0.95 -1.70
N GLY A 79 11.88 -0.28 -2.09
CA GLY A 79 13.22 -0.83 -1.95
C GLY A 79 13.61 -1.11 -0.50
N GLY A 80 13.25 -0.21 0.42
CA GLY A 80 13.44 -0.40 1.87
C GLY A 80 12.61 -1.57 2.41
N GLY A 81 11.35 -1.73 1.96
CA GLY A 81 10.48 -2.84 2.33
C GLY A 81 11.04 -4.19 1.87
N ILE A 82 11.47 -4.28 0.61
CA ILE A 82 12.11 -5.48 0.06
C ILE A 82 13.39 -5.82 0.83
N ALA A 83 14.21 -4.83 1.18
CA ALA A 83 15.43 -5.06 1.96
C ALA A 83 15.11 -5.59 3.36
N GLN A 84 14.11 -5.04 4.05
CA GLN A 84 13.74 -5.47 5.40
C GLN A 84 13.11 -6.86 5.42
N ILE A 85 12.22 -7.21 4.46
CA ILE A 85 11.68 -8.56 4.43
C ILE A 85 12.76 -9.58 4.09
N LYS A 86 13.68 -9.28 3.18
CA LYS A 86 14.84 -10.16 2.89
C LYS A 86 15.76 -10.36 4.11
N ALA A 87 15.88 -9.34 4.95
CA ALA A 87 16.64 -9.41 6.20
C ALA A 87 15.85 -10.07 7.35
N ALA A 88 14.59 -10.45 7.14
CA ALA A 88 13.67 -11.00 8.15
C ALA A 88 13.51 -10.10 9.40
N THR A 89 13.51 -8.77 9.21
CA THR A 89 13.32 -7.78 10.28
C THR A 89 11.88 -7.32 10.41
N VAL A 90 11.01 -7.69 9.48
CA VAL A 90 9.57 -7.40 9.47
C VAL A 90 8.79 -8.64 9.07
N ASP A 91 7.48 -8.67 9.38
CA ASP A 91 6.59 -9.77 9.02
C ASP A 91 6.17 -9.70 7.56
N PHE A 92 6.08 -8.49 7.00
CA PHE A 92 5.86 -8.29 5.58
C PHE A 92 6.60 -7.07 5.02
N GLY A 93 6.99 -7.16 3.75
CA GLY A 93 7.39 -6.02 2.96
C GLY A 93 6.23 -5.53 2.09
N ALA A 94 6.19 -4.23 1.75
CA ALA A 94 5.23 -3.70 0.79
C ALA A 94 5.94 -3.01 -0.37
N SER A 95 5.51 -3.30 -1.61
CA SER A 95 6.15 -2.77 -2.82
C SER A 95 5.14 -2.51 -3.94
N ASP A 96 5.27 -1.37 -4.63
CA ASP A 96 4.49 -1.07 -5.85
C ASP A 96 5.25 -1.49 -7.13
N ALA A 97 6.43 -2.07 -6.97
CA ALA A 97 7.11 -2.83 -8.00
C ALA A 97 6.97 -4.31 -7.65
N PRO A 98 6.29 -5.13 -8.45
CA PRO A 98 6.16 -6.56 -8.13
C PRO A 98 7.53 -7.21 -8.16
N MET A 99 7.78 -8.11 -7.21
CA MET A 99 8.98 -8.95 -7.24
C MET A 99 8.80 -10.01 -8.32
N LYS A 100 9.83 -10.25 -9.10
CA LYS A 100 9.77 -11.26 -10.16
C LYS A 100 9.57 -12.67 -9.59
N PRO A 101 8.83 -13.55 -10.28
CA PRO A 101 8.57 -14.91 -9.79
C PRO A 101 9.83 -15.72 -9.46
N GLU A 102 10.91 -15.53 -10.24
CA GLU A 102 12.21 -16.16 -9.96
C GLU A 102 12.86 -15.65 -8.67
N ASP A 103 12.74 -14.35 -8.37
CA ASP A 103 13.28 -13.75 -7.14
C ASP A 103 12.45 -14.18 -5.91
N LEU A 104 11.13 -14.31 -6.06
CA LEU A 104 10.23 -14.83 -5.03
C LEU A 104 10.60 -16.28 -4.70
N THR A 105 10.77 -17.11 -5.72
CA THR A 105 11.13 -18.53 -5.56
C THR A 105 12.49 -18.67 -4.87
N THR A 106 13.49 -17.93 -5.33
CA THR A 106 14.85 -17.98 -4.75
C THR A 106 14.87 -17.50 -3.30
N GLY A 107 14.06 -16.49 -2.97
CA GLY A 107 13.99 -15.95 -1.61
C GLY A 107 13.04 -16.67 -0.67
N GLY A 108 12.24 -17.63 -1.16
CA GLY A 108 11.20 -18.30 -0.38
C GLY A 108 10.03 -17.38 -0.05
N PHE A 109 9.75 -16.38 -0.91
CA PHE A 109 8.67 -15.41 -0.72
C PHE A 109 7.45 -15.75 -1.57
N GLY A 110 6.31 -15.20 -1.14
CA GLY A 110 5.12 -15.02 -1.96
C GLY A 110 4.71 -13.56 -1.92
N GLN A 111 3.97 -13.13 -2.93
CA GLN A 111 3.39 -11.78 -2.96
C GLN A 111 1.93 -11.83 -3.38
N PHE A 112 1.17 -10.85 -2.93
CA PHE A 112 -0.24 -10.68 -3.32
C PHE A 112 -0.63 -9.19 -3.31
N PRO A 113 -1.54 -8.78 -4.21
CA PRO A 113 -1.96 -7.39 -4.30
C PRO A 113 -2.83 -6.97 -3.12
N LEU A 114 -2.76 -5.69 -2.74
CA LEU A 114 -3.53 -5.11 -1.64
C LEU A 114 -4.61 -4.14 -2.12
N VAL A 115 -4.27 -3.25 -3.05
CA VAL A 115 -5.12 -2.16 -3.51
C VAL A 115 -4.57 -1.59 -4.81
N VAL A 116 -5.45 -1.04 -5.66
CA VAL A 116 -5.04 -0.33 -6.88
C VAL A 116 -5.17 1.18 -6.65
N GLY A 117 -4.27 1.96 -7.23
CA GLY A 117 -4.30 3.42 -7.18
C GLY A 117 -3.61 4.05 -8.39
N GLY A 118 -3.62 5.38 -8.45
CA GLY A 118 -3.03 6.15 -9.54
C GLY A 118 -1.82 6.97 -9.11
N ILE A 119 -0.82 7.05 -9.98
CA ILE A 119 0.29 7.98 -9.85
C ILE A 119 -0.01 9.16 -10.74
N VAL A 120 0.06 10.36 -10.17
CA VAL A 120 -0.28 11.60 -10.87
C VAL A 120 0.88 12.57 -10.91
N PRO A 121 1.11 13.26 -12.04
CA PRO A 121 2.02 14.41 -12.04
C PRO A 121 1.36 15.55 -11.28
N VAL A 122 2.11 16.14 -10.37
CA VAL A 122 1.69 17.29 -9.55
C VAL A 122 2.59 18.49 -9.82
N ILE A 123 2.01 19.69 -9.76
CA ILE A 123 2.70 20.93 -10.11
C ILE A 123 2.51 22.03 -9.08
N ASN A 124 3.43 22.98 -9.08
CA ASN A 124 3.32 24.25 -8.35
C ASN A 124 3.51 25.42 -9.30
N VAL A 125 2.57 25.63 -10.20
CA VAL A 125 2.60 26.70 -11.20
C VAL A 125 1.46 27.68 -10.92
N LYS A 126 1.81 28.96 -10.71
CA LYS A 126 0.85 29.99 -10.34
C LYS A 126 -0.26 30.13 -11.41
N GLY A 127 -1.50 30.05 -10.99
CA GLY A 127 -2.68 30.27 -11.83
C GLY A 127 -3.15 29.04 -12.59
N ILE A 128 -2.50 27.89 -12.46
CA ILE A 128 -2.93 26.61 -13.05
C ILE A 128 -3.55 25.75 -11.96
N LYS A 129 -4.78 25.27 -12.21
CA LYS A 129 -5.55 24.41 -11.29
C LYS A 129 -5.45 22.94 -11.69
N SER A 130 -5.90 22.07 -10.80
CA SER A 130 -6.00 20.62 -11.06
C SER A 130 -6.77 20.34 -12.34
N GLY A 131 -6.17 19.55 -13.25
CA GLY A 131 -6.77 19.10 -14.48
C GLY A 131 -6.88 20.15 -15.61
N GLU A 132 -6.33 21.35 -15.44
CA GLU A 132 -6.30 22.36 -16.51
C GLU A 132 -5.14 22.10 -17.49
N LEU A 133 -3.96 21.70 -16.99
CA LEU A 133 -2.80 21.39 -17.80
C LEU A 133 -2.88 19.96 -18.35
N LYS A 134 -2.58 19.80 -19.62
CA LYS A 134 -2.53 18.52 -20.34
C LYS A 134 -1.13 18.26 -20.87
N LEU A 135 -0.63 17.04 -20.69
CA LEU A 135 0.63 16.58 -21.28
C LEU A 135 0.43 15.24 -21.99
N THR A 136 1.13 15.05 -23.09
CA THR A 136 1.31 13.69 -23.64
C THR A 136 2.40 12.96 -22.86
N GLY A 137 2.41 11.62 -22.92
CA GLY A 137 3.50 10.84 -22.32
C GLY A 137 4.88 11.21 -22.87
N LYS A 138 4.95 11.52 -24.19
CA LYS A 138 6.19 11.97 -24.81
C LYS A 138 6.71 13.28 -24.20
N VAL A 139 5.87 14.30 -24.11
CA VAL A 139 6.26 15.61 -23.55
C VAL A 139 6.65 15.48 -22.09
N LEU A 140 5.90 14.65 -21.32
CA LEU A 140 6.22 14.37 -19.93
C LEU A 140 7.63 13.75 -19.80
N ALA A 141 7.95 12.75 -20.63
CA ALA A 141 9.29 12.15 -20.65
C ALA A 141 10.36 13.16 -21.06
N ASP A 142 10.11 14.02 -22.04
CA ASP A 142 11.03 15.07 -22.48
C ASP A 142 11.32 16.11 -21.36
N ILE A 143 10.36 16.39 -20.48
CA ILE A 143 10.57 17.21 -19.28
C ILE A 143 11.57 16.50 -18.34
N TYR A 144 11.36 15.22 -18.04
CA TYR A 144 12.23 14.44 -17.15
C TYR A 144 13.60 14.10 -17.76
N LEU A 145 13.72 14.14 -19.10
CA LEU A 145 15.01 14.08 -19.81
C LEU A 145 15.76 15.43 -19.81
N GLY A 146 15.08 16.54 -19.48
CA GLY A 146 15.64 17.88 -19.58
C GLY A 146 15.65 18.44 -21.01
N ASN A 147 14.90 17.85 -21.95
CA ASN A 147 14.73 18.34 -23.30
C ASN A 147 13.73 19.51 -23.35
N VAL A 148 12.68 19.47 -22.53
CA VAL A 148 11.70 20.55 -22.33
C VAL A 148 11.96 21.16 -20.96
N THR A 149 12.42 22.40 -20.93
CA THR A 149 12.93 23.05 -19.70
C THR A 149 12.08 24.22 -19.21
N LYS A 150 11.15 24.72 -20.02
CA LYS A 150 10.29 25.86 -19.68
C LYS A 150 8.82 25.50 -19.78
N TRP A 151 8.00 26.11 -18.93
CA TRP A 151 6.56 25.91 -18.95
C TRP A 151 5.90 26.41 -20.24
N ASN A 152 6.37 27.51 -20.82
CA ASN A 152 5.86 28.05 -22.08
C ASN A 152 6.51 27.45 -23.34
N ASP A 153 7.25 26.34 -23.20
CA ASP A 153 7.78 25.62 -24.36
C ASP A 153 6.66 25.25 -25.32
N LYS A 154 6.97 25.35 -26.63
CA LYS A 154 6.00 25.07 -27.68
C LYS A 154 5.35 23.68 -27.57
N ALA A 155 6.11 22.68 -27.12
CA ALA A 155 5.60 21.32 -26.93
C ALA A 155 4.50 21.24 -25.85
N ILE A 156 4.54 22.11 -24.85
CA ILE A 156 3.49 22.22 -23.83
C ILE A 156 2.38 23.15 -24.30
N ALA A 157 2.72 24.30 -24.87
CA ALA A 157 1.77 25.33 -25.28
C ALA A 157 0.78 24.83 -26.34
N ASP A 158 1.24 24.07 -27.33
CA ASP A 158 0.40 23.51 -28.40
C ASP A 158 -0.66 22.51 -27.87
N LEU A 159 -0.37 21.84 -26.75
CA LEU A 159 -1.32 20.93 -26.08
C LEU A 159 -2.37 21.68 -25.21
N ASN A 160 -2.11 22.97 -24.93
CA ASN A 160 -2.86 23.76 -23.97
C ASN A 160 -3.27 25.13 -24.52
N PRO A 161 -3.98 25.18 -25.67
CA PRO A 161 -4.39 26.44 -26.27
C PRO A 161 -5.24 27.27 -25.30
N GLY A 162 -4.88 28.53 -25.09
CA GLY A 162 -5.57 29.44 -24.19
C GLY A 162 -5.12 29.42 -22.73
N LEU A 163 -4.29 28.46 -22.31
CA LEU A 163 -3.71 28.43 -20.99
C LEU A 163 -2.48 29.38 -20.92
N LYS A 164 -2.46 30.30 -19.93
CA LYS A 164 -1.34 31.21 -19.73
C LYS A 164 -0.19 30.51 -19.01
N LEU A 165 0.75 30.02 -19.79
CA LEU A 165 1.95 29.34 -19.27
C LEU A 165 3.05 30.39 -18.98
N PRO A 166 3.72 30.33 -17.81
CA PRO A 166 4.78 31.29 -17.48
C PRO A 166 6.07 30.99 -18.26
N ASP A 167 6.82 32.05 -18.59
CA ASP A 167 8.20 31.92 -19.08
C ASP A 167 9.14 31.66 -17.90
N SER A 168 9.06 30.47 -17.34
CA SER A 168 9.90 30.04 -16.21
C SER A 168 10.43 28.63 -16.43
N GLN A 169 11.58 28.36 -15.81
CA GLN A 169 12.20 27.03 -15.84
C GLN A 169 11.37 26.02 -15.05
N ILE A 170 11.27 24.81 -15.57
CA ILE A 170 10.61 23.68 -14.90
C ILE A 170 11.57 23.09 -13.87
N ALA A 171 11.21 23.14 -12.58
CA ALA A 171 11.95 22.47 -11.54
C ALA A 171 11.42 21.02 -11.38
N VAL A 172 12.16 20.04 -11.87
CA VAL A 172 11.77 18.63 -11.81
C VAL A 172 12.03 18.08 -10.40
N VAL A 173 11.06 17.36 -9.84
CA VAL A 173 11.16 16.65 -8.57
C VAL A 173 10.93 15.17 -8.81
N HIS A 174 11.84 14.32 -8.32
CA HIS A 174 11.76 12.87 -8.44
C HIS A 174 11.99 12.19 -7.07
N ARG A 175 11.92 10.87 -7.00
CA ARG A 175 12.22 10.11 -5.77
C ARG A 175 13.72 9.94 -5.59
N SER A 176 14.17 10.00 -4.34
CA SER A 176 15.56 9.76 -3.95
C SER A 176 15.79 8.41 -3.27
N ASP A 177 14.74 7.68 -2.98
CA ASP A 177 14.75 6.35 -2.37
C ASP A 177 14.37 5.26 -3.39
N GLY A 178 14.58 4.00 -3.07
CA GLY A 178 14.09 2.87 -3.85
C GLY A 178 12.55 2.82 -3.82
N SER A 179 11.90 3.22 -4.91
CA SER A 179 10.48 3.56 -4.99
C SER A 179 9.74 2.73 -6.02
N GLY A 180 8.67 2.04 -5.58
CA GLY A 180 7.74 1.41 -6.51
C GLY A 180 6.92 2.42 -7.30
N THR A 181 6.61 3.60 -6.72
CA THR A 181 6.02 4.72 -7.45
C THR A 181 6.91 5.14 -8.62
N SER A 182 8.25 5.27 -8.40
CA SER A 182 9.21 5.52 -9.47
C SER A 182 9.30 4.40 -10.48
N PHE A 183 9.22 3.14 -10.05
CA PHE A 183 9.19 2.00 -10.97
C PHE A 183 8.04 2.13 -11.97
N ASN A 184 6.82 2.34 -11.50
CA ASN A 184 5.66 2.51 -12.39
C ASN A 184 5.76 3.77 -13.25
N TRP A 185 6.27 4.86 -12.70
CA TRP A 185 6.51 6.10 -13.45
C TRP A 185 7.50 5.90 -14.59
N THR A 186 8.66 5.34 -14.31
CA THR A 186 9.73 5.11 -15.29
C THR A 186 9.37 4.02 -16.30
N ASN A 187 8.61 2.99 -15.88
CA ASN A 187 8.04 2.01 -16.79
C ASN A 187 7.04 2.66 -17.77
N TYR A 188 6.16 3.56 -17.28
CA TYR A 188 5.29 4.33 -18.17
C TYR A 188 6.10 5.19 -19.15
N LEU A 189 7.07 5.96 -18.67
CA LEU A 189 7.91 6.80 -19.53
C LEU A 189 8.66 5.96 -20.59
N SER A 190 9.14 4.77 -20.23
CA SER A 190 9.78 3.84 -21.17
C SER A 190 8.82 3.31 -22.24
N LYS A 191 7.53 3.16 -21.92
CA LYS A 191 6.51 2.73 -22.89
C LYS A 191 6.12 3.80 -23.89
N VAL A 192 6.27 5.08 -23.54
CA VAL A 192 5.76 6.21 -24.34
C VAL A 192 6.86 7.08 -24.97
N ASN A 193 8.14 6.81 -24.66
CA ASN A 193 9.28 7.58 -25.20
C ASN A 193 10.52 6.67 -25.33
N GLU A 194 10.95 6.42 -26.57
CA GLU A 194 12.12 5.57 -26.86
C GLU A 194 13.45 6.18 -26.37
N ASP A 195 13.57 7.51 -26.36
CA ASP A 195 14.76 8.18 -25.81
C ASP A 195 14.87 7.93 -24.30
N TRP A 196 13.75 8.01 -23.56
CA TRP A 196 13.72 7.66 -22.15
C TRP A 196 14.11 6.19 -21.95
N LYS A 197 13.48 5.29 -22.68
CA LYS A 197 13.74 3.85 -22.60
C LYS A 197 15.20 3.49 -22.81
N SER A 198 15.84 4.11 -23.80
CA SER A 198 17.24 3.82 -24.15
C SER A 198 18.25 4.49 -23.24
N LYS A 199 17.97 5.70 -22.74
CA LYS A 199 18.93 6.51 -21.95
C LYS A 199 18.81 6.30 -20.45
N VAL A 200 17.61 6.03 -19.95
CA VAL A 200 17.30 5.95 -18.50
C VAL A 200 16.72 4.58 -18.14
N GLY A 201 15.73 4.10 -18.90
CA GLY A 201 15.03 2.84 -18.64
C GLY A 201 14.04 2.93 -17.49
N GLU A 202 13.83 1.80 -16.82
CA GLU A 202 12.86 1.65 -15.73
C GLU A 202 13.50 1.00 -14.51
N GLY A 203 13.01 1.35 -13.32
CA GLY A 203 13.49 0.79 -12.06
C GLY A 203 12.93 1.49 -10.85
N THR A 204 13.10 0.86 -9.69
CA THR A 204 12.78 1.51 -8.40
C THR A 204 13.75 2.64 -8.07
N ALA A 205 14.92 2.64 -8.68
CA ALA A 205 15.92 3.70 -8.68
C ALA A 205 16.56 3.74 -10.05
N VAL A 206 16.67 4.92 -10.65
CA VAL A 206 17.29 5.18 -11.94
C VAL A 206 18.25 6.38 -11.84
N ASN A 207 19.12 6.54 -12.83
CA ASN A 207 19.95 7.74 -12.95
C ASN A 207 19.11 8.86 -13.56
N TRP A 208 18.52 9.70 -12.71
CA TRP A 208 17.69 10.81 -13.15
C TRP A 208 18.53 11.86 -13.91
N PRO A 209 18.16 12.21 -15.17
CA PRO A 209 18.92 13.20 -15.95
C PRO A 209 18.90 14.59 -15.35
N VAL A 210 17.78 14.97 -14.74
CA VAL A 210 17.57 16.30 -14.14
C VAL A 210 16.70 16.19 -12.88
N GLY A 211 16.72 17.22 -12.06
CA GLY A 211 15.80 17.37 -10.95
C GLY A 211 16.45 17.21 -9.57
N ILE A 212 15.60 17.30 -8.55
CA ILE A 212 15.95 17.13 -7.14
C ILE A 212 15.18 15.96 -6.54
N GLY A 213 15.81 15.22 -5.61
CA GLY A 213 15.25 14.02 -5.01
C GLY A 213 14.47 14.30 -3.73
N GLY A 214 13.20 13.83 -3.67
CA GLY A 214 12.38 13.78 -2.46
C GLY A 214 12.26 12.34 -1.93
N LYS A 215 12.42 12.14 -0.62
CA LYS A 215 12.26 10.83 0.00
C LYS A 215 10.78 10.52 0.23
N GLY A 216 10.29 9.42 -0.31
CA GLY A 216 8.89 9.02 -0.23
C GLY A 216 7.96 9.88 -1.09
N ASN A 217 6.68 9.50 -1.18
CA ASN A 217 5.63 10.36 -1.74
C ASN A 217 5.51 11.66 -0.95
N GLU A 218 5.69 11.60 0.37
CA GLU A 218 5.69 12.73 1.29
C GLU A 218 6.76 13.76 0.93
N GLY A 219 7.98 13.31 0.67
CA GLY A 219 9.10 14.19 0.31
C GLY A 219 8.90 14.86 -1.04
N VAL A 220 8.41 14.13 -2.05
CA VAL A 220 8.08 14.72 -3.36
C VAL A 220 6.96 15.75 -3.20
N ALA A 221 5.86 15.42 -2.51
CA ALA A 221 4.76 16.36 -2.25
C ALA A 221 5.25 17.62 -1.52
N ALA A 222 6.10 17.46 -0.50
CA ALA A 222 6.66 18.59 0.24
C ALA A 222 7.56 19.50 -0.63
N TYR A 223 8.38 18.91 -1.52
CA TYR A 223 9.18 19.69 -2.44
C TYR A 223 8.31 20.46 -3.44
N VAL A 224 7.35 19.79 -4.09
CA VAL A 224 6.43 20.46 -5.05
C VAL A 224 5.66 21.58 -4.37
N THR A 225 5.19 21.40 -3.14
CA THR A 225 4.51 22.46 -2.39
C THR A 225 5.37 23.73 -2.22
N ARG A 226 6.67 23.55 -2.01
CA ARG A 226 7.61 24.66 -1.66
C ARG A 226 8.34 25.22 -2.85
N VAL A 227 8.63 24.41 -3.85
CA VAL A 227 9.42 24.82 -5.02
C VAL A 227 8.48 25.34 -6.10
N LYS A 228 8.55 26.63 -6.35
CA LYS A 228 7.76 27.30 -7.39
C LYS A 228 8.15 26.76 -8.78
N ASP A 229 7.18 26.72 -9.67
CA ASP A 229 7.32 26.26 -11.05
C ASP A 229 7.86 24.82 -11.17
N SER A 230 7.56 23.99 -10.16
CA SER A 230 7.97 22.58 -10.11
C SER A 230 6.93 21.61 -10.67
N ILE A 231 7.43 20.45 -11.09
CA ILE A 231 6.67 19.25 -11.43
C ILE A 231 7.27 18.06 -10.67
N GLY A 232 6.41 17.23 -10.07
CA GLY A 232 6.78 15.95 -9.47
C GLY A 232 5.72 14.90 -9.77
N TYR A 233 5.84 13.72 -9.19
CA TYR A 233 4.84 12.67 -9.27
C TYR A 233 4.65 12.03 -7.90
N VAL A 234 3.39 11.77 -7.56
CA VAL A 234 2.99 11.14 -6.30
C VAL A 234 1.80 10.21 -6.53
N GLU A 235 1.56 9.33 -5.57
CA GLU A 235 0.28 8.63 -5.49
C GLU A 235 -0.86 9.65 -5.23
N TYR A 236 -2.05 9.39 -5.79
CA TYR A 236 -3.13 10.37 -5.90
C TYR A 236 -3.65 10.90 -4.55
N ALA A 237 -3.72 10.05 -3.50
CA ALA A 237 -4.13 10.52 -2.17
C ALA A 237 -3.20 11.62 -1.63
N TYR A 238 -1.88 11.57 -1.93
CA TYR A 238 -0.96 12.65 -1.55
C TYR A 238 -1.24 13.95 -2.29
N ALA A 239 -1.62 13.89 -3.57
CA ALA A 239 -2.02 15.09 -4.31
C ALA A 239 -3.25 15.75 -3.67
N LEU A 240 -4.25 14.95 -3.29
CA LEU A 240 -5.47 15.44 -2.65
C LEU A 240 -5.21 15.99 -1.25
N GLN A 241 -4.51 15.24 -0.39
CA GLN A 241 -4.21 15.63 0.98
C GLN A 241 -3.39 16.92 1.07
N ASN A 242 -2.44 17.10 0.14
CA ASN A 242 -1.60 18.30 0.07
C ASN A 242 -2.18 19.40 -0.82
N LYS A 243 -3.36 19.20 -1.40
CA LYS A 243 -4.04 20.13 -2.31
C LYS A 243 -3.15 20.55 -3.48
N LEU A 244 -2.33 19.63 -3.98
CA LEU A 244 -1.45 19.88 -5.12
C LEU A 244 -2.25 19.81 -6.42
N PRO A 245 -2.14 20.80 -7.32
CA PRO A 245 -2.68 20.69 -8.66
C PRO A 245 -2.04 19.52 -9.42
N TYR A 246 -2.87 18.66 -10.00
CA TYR A 246 -2.43 17.57 -10.87
C TYR A 246 -2.61 17.91 -12.35
N VAL A 247 -1.81 17.24 -13.18
CA VAL A 247 -1.81 17.36 -14.64
C VAL A 247 -2.55 16.18 -15.25
N LEU A 248 -3.32 16.40 -16.32
CA LEU A 248 -3.91 15.32 -17.10
C LEU A 248 -2.88 14.75 -18.08
N ILE A 249 -2.77 13.43 -18.13
CA ILE A 249 -1.87 12.71 -19.04
C ILE A 249 -2.71 12.04 -20.12
N GLN A 250 -2.25 12.16 -21.37
CA GLN A 250 -2.87 11.43 -22.48
C GLN A 250 -2.66 9.92 -22.31
N ASN A 251 -3.74 9.14 -22.42
CA ASN A 251 -3.68 7.69 -22.34
C ASN A 251 -3.43 7.05 -23.72
N ALA A 252 -3.33 5.72 -23.76
CA ALA A 252 -3.08 4.95 -24.97
C ALA A 252 -4.15 5.11 -26.06
N ALA A 253 -5.38 5.51 -25.68
CA ALA A 253 -6.49 5.81 -26.59
C ALA A 253 -6.51 7.29 -27.06
N GLY A 254 -5.53 8.11 -26.70
CA GLY A 254 -5.45 9.53 -27.05
C GLY A 254 -6.35 10.43 -26.23
N GLN A 255 -7.00 9.92 -25.17
CA GLN A 255 -7.88 10.66 -24.28
C GLN A 255 -7.13 11.22 -23.06
N TYR A 256 -7.75 12.20 -22.37
CA TYR A 256 -7.23 12.79 -21.13
C TYR A 256 -8.19 12.50 -19.97
N PRO A 257 -8.21 11.28 -19.44
CA PRO A 257 -9.06 10.94 -18.31
C PRO A 257 -8.66 11.75 -17.06
N LYS A 258 -9.62 11.97 -16.16
CA LYS A 258 -9.30 12.51 -14.83
C LYS A 258 -8.80 11.38 -13.93
N PRO A 259 -7.79 11.62 -13.07
CA PRO A 259 -7.39 10.64 -12.08
C PRO A 259 -8.49 10.52 -11.02
N ASN A 260 -9.06 9.34 -10.90
CA ASN A 260 -10.06 8.98 -9.88
C ASN A 260 -10.24 7.45 -9.88
N ALA A 261 -11.02 6.93 -8.93
CA ALA A 261 -11.27 5.50 -8.81
C ALA A 261 -11.85 4.89 -10.11
N GLU A 262 -12.70 5.61 -10.87
CA GLU A 262 -13.25 5.10 -12.15
C GLU A 262 -12.15 4.87 -13.18
N SER A 263 -11.24 5.82 -13.36
CA SER A 263 -10.17 5.73 -14.36
C SER A 263 -9.06 4.73 -13.95
N PHE A 264 -8.82 4.56 -12.65
CA PHE A 264 -7.92 3.53 -12.13
C PHE A 264 -8.54 2.14 -12.30
N SER A 265 -9.85 1.98 -12.02
CA SER A 265 -10.59 0.75 -12.28
C SER A 265 -10.61 0.40 -13.76
N ALA A 266 -10.78 1.39 -14.64
CA ALA A 266 -10.76 1.17 -16.10
C ALA A 266 -9.39 0.64 -16.57
N ALA A 267 -8.29 1.14 -16.00
CA ALA A 267 -6.95 0.63 -16.28
C ALA A 267 -6.73 -0.80 -15.75
N ALA A 268 -7.31 -1.12 -14.59
CA ALA A 268 -7.21 -2.44 -13.98
C ALA A 268 -8.17 -3.49 -14.58
N ALA A 269 -9.20 -3.06 -15.31
CA ALA A 269 -10.25 -3.96 -15.85
C ALA A 269 -9.73 -5.02 -16.82
N GLY A 270 -8.62 -4.73 -17.53
CA GLY A 270 -7.94 -5.68 -18.42
C GLY A 270 -6.87 -6.55 -17.74
N ALA A 271 -6.72 -6.45 -16.42
CA ALA A 271 -5.69 -7.17 -15.69
C ALA A 271 -6.05 -8.66 -15.55
N GLU A 272 -5.28 -9.53 -16.21
CA GLU A 272 -5.48 -10.98 -16.19
C GLU A 272 -4.77 -11.63 -14.98
N TRP A 273 -5.23 -11.32 -13.76
CA TRP A 273 -4.64 -11.80 -12.51
C TRP A 273 -4.51 -13.33 -12.42
N THR A 274 -5.48 -14.06 -12.98
CA THR A 274 -5.49 -15.53 -13.02
C THR A 274 -4.35 -16.13 -13.83
N LYS A 275 -3.80 -15.37 -14.77
CA LYS A 275 -2.71 -15.79 -15.65
C LYS A 275 -1.36 -15.27 -15.19
N ALA A 276 -1.33 -14.44 -14.15
CA ALA A 276 -0.12 -13.81 -13.64
C ALA A 276 0.50 -14.64 -12.50
N PRO A 277 1.62 -15.35 -12.74
CA PRO A 277 2.31 -16.10 -11.69
C PRO A 277 2.64 -15.17 -10.50
N ASP A 278 2.34 -15.63 -9.27
CA ASP A 278 2.52 -14.82 -8.05
C ASP A 278 1.97 -13.39 -8.18
N PHE A 279 0.87 -13.20 -8.95
CA PHE A 279 0.24 -11.90 -9.23
C PHE A 279 1.21 -10.88 -9.84
N TYR A 280 2.24 -11.29 -10.59
CA TYR A 280 3.17 -10.37 -11.25
C TYR A 280 2.49 -9.67 -12.43
N LEU A 281 2.12 -8.40 -12.25
CA LEU A 281 1.38 -7.64 -13.26
C LEU A 281 1.70 -6.14 -13.17
N ILE A 282 1.87 -5.49 -14.33
CA ILE A 282 2.15 -4.06 -14.46
C ILE A 282 1.06 -3.40 -15.30
N MET A 283 0.35 -2.42 -14.75
CA MET A 283 -0.84 -1.81 -15.35
C MET A 283 -0.59 -0.46 -16.02
N THR A 284 0.66 -0.01 -16.13
CA THR A 284 0.99 1.27 -16.78
C THR A 284 0.67 1.23 -18.27
N ASN A 285 0.14 2.34 -18.79
CA ASN A 285 -0.27 2.50 -20.18
C ASN A 285 -1.30 1.45 -20.64
N ALA A 286 -2.19 1.04 -19.73
CA ALA A 286 -3.26 0.11 -20.05
C ALA A 286 -4.16 0.68 -21.16
N PRO A 287 -4.70 -0.19 -22.05
CA PRO A 287 -5.63 0.23 -23.10
C PRO A 287 -6.96 0.68 -22.50
N GLY A 288 -7.71 1.48 -23.27
CA GLY A 288 -9.07 1.93 -22.93
C GLY A 288 -9.18 3.46 -22.85
N GLU A 289 -10.30 3.98 -23.34
CA GLU A 289 -10.53 5.43 -23.42
C GLU A 289 -10.55 6.12 -22.03
N LYS A 290 -11.02 5.40 -21.01
CA LYS A 290 -11.12 5.91 -19.64
C LYS A 290 -9.92 5.55 -18.76
N ALA A 291 -9.00 4.70 -19.22
CA ALA A 291 -7.89 4.19 -18.42
C ALA A 291 -6.90 5.31 -18.05
N TRP A 292 -6.60 5.45 -16.74
CA TRP A 292 -5.52 6.33 -16.29
C TRP A 292 -4.16 5.73 -16.64
N PRO A 293 -3.25 6.50 -17.27
CA PRO A 293 -2.02 5.92 -17.84
C PRO A 293 -1.04 5.34 -16.83
N VAL A 294 -0.99 5.87 -15.61
CA VAL A 294 -0.03 5.42 -14.59
C VAL A 294 -0.79 4.85 -13.40
N THR A 295 -1.47 3.73 -13.66
CA THR A 295 -2.17 2.95 -12.63
C THR A 295 -1.23 1.86 -12.11
N ALA A 296 -1.25 1.64 -10.82
CA ALA A 296 -0.40 0.68 -10.12
C ALA A 296 -1.15 -0.02 -8.99
N THR A 297 -0.60 -1.14 -8.53
CA THR A 297 -1.00 -1.79 -7.27
C THR A 297 0.18 -1.85 -6.32
N THR A 298 -0.09 -2.08 -5.05
CA THR A 298 0.92 -2.45 -4.06
C THR A 298 0.76 -3.91 -3.70
N TRP A 299 1.87 -4.64 -3.64
CA TRP A 299 1.95 -6.02 -3.17
C TRP A 299 2.45 -6.08 -1.73
N ALA A 300 1.83 -6.91 -0.90
CA ALA A 300 2.48 -7.44 0.29
C ALA A 300 3.39 -8.60 -0.12
N ILE A 301 4.57 -8.66 0.47
CA ILE A 301 5.59 -9.70 0.25
C ILE A 301 5.85 -10.37 1.59
N MET A 302 5.68 -11.69 1.68
CA MET A 302 5.84 -12.46 2.90
C MET A 302 6.61 -13.75 2.65
N TYR A 303 7.23 -14.31 3.70
CA TYR A 303 7.84 -15.63 3.62
C TYR A 303 6.76 -16.72 3.46
N LYS A 304 6.93 -17.64 2.51
CA LYS A 304 6.08 -18.84 2.38
C LYS A 304 6.26 -19.81 3.56
N GLU A 305 7.47 -19.83 4.13
CA GLU A 305 7.82 -20.59 5.35
C GLU A 305 8.36 -19.61 6.40
N PRO A 306 7.50 -18.99 7.22
CA PRO A 306 7.94 -17.97 8.18
C PRO A 306 8.69 -18.59 9.35
N LYS A 307 9.69 -17.87 9.89
CA LYS A 307 10.40 -18.25 11.14
C LYS A 307 9.50 -18.18 12.37
N ASP A 308 8.52 -17.26 12.36
CA ASP A 308 7.53 -17.08 13.42
C ASP A 308 6.13 -17.23 12.79
N ALA A 309 5.56 -18.42 12.92
CA ALA A 309 4.24 -18.74 12.39
C ALA A 309 3.11 -17.92 13.06
N ALA A 310 3.25 -17.57 14.35
CA ALA A 310 2.22 -16.81 15.04
C ALA A 310 2.14 -15.37 14.53
N ARG A 311 3.27 -14.72 14.29
CA ARG A 311 3.34 -13.37 13.72
C ARG A 311 2.88 -13.36 12.26
N SER A 312 3.27 -14.36 11.48
CA SER A 312 2.81 -14.51 10.10
C SER A 312 1.29 -14.67 10.05
N LYS A 313 0.71 -15.52 10.90
CA LYS A 313 -0.74 -15.69 11.02
C LYS A 313 -1.45 -14.38 11.39
N ALA A 314 -0.89 -13.59 12.30
CA ALA A 314 -1.45 -12.29 12.65
C ALA A 314 -1.42 -11.32 11.45
N ALA A 315 -0.34 -11.31 10.67
CA ALA A 315 -0.26 -10.50 9.44
C ALA A 315 -1.30 -10.93 8.39
N PHE A 316 -1.50 -12.25 8.19
CA PHE A 316 -2.56 -12.74 7.29
C PHE A 316 -3.97 -12.38 7.80
N ALA A 317 -4.22 -12.44 9.11
CA ALA A 317 -5.49 -12.03 9.70
C ALA A 317 -5.77 -10.54 9.45
N PHE A 318 -4.75 -9.69 9.58
CA PHE A 318 -4.84 -8.27 9.23
C PHE A 318 -5.16 -8.08 7.73
N PHE A 319 -4.42 -8.73 6.82
CA PHE A 319 -4.68 -8.58 5.38
C PHE A 319 -6.03 -9.14 4.97
N LYS A 320 -6.45 -10.27 5.54
CA LYS A 320 -7.81 -10.81 5.33
C LYS A 320 -8.87 -9.78 5.72
N TRP A 321 -8.75 -9.23 6.93
CA TRP A 321 -9.66 -8.18 7.38
C TRP A 321 -9.63 -6.95 6.44
N ALA A 322 -8.45 -6.50 6.02
CA ALA A 322 -8.31 -5.35 5.13
C ALA A 322 -8.99 -5.59 3.78
N LEU A 323 -8.84 -6.78 3.19
CA LEU A 323 -9.43 -7.14 1.91
C LEU A 323 -10.94 -7.37 1.99
N GLU A 324 -11.47 -7.88 3.11
CA GLU A 324 -12.90 -8.15 3.28
C GLU A 324 -13.68 -6.95 3.86
N ASN A 325 -13.07 -6.18 4.76
CA ASN A 325 -13.76 -5.15 5.54
C ASN A 325 -13.22 -3.73 5.34
N GLY A 326 -11.96 -3.58 4.92
CA GLY A 326 -11.28 -2.28 4.77
C GLY A 326 -11.55 -1.57 3.43
N GLN A 327 -12.52 -2.02 2.65
CA GLN A 327 -12.72 -1.54 1.28
C GLN A 327 -13.33 -0.14 1.22
N LYS A 328 -14.15 0.22 2.23
CA LYS A 328 -14.73 1.56 2.33
C LYS A 328 -13.67 2.62 2.56
N GLU A 329 -12.68 2.30 3.40
CA GLU A 329 -11.54 3.17 3.71
C GLU A 329 -10.66 3.37 2.48
N ALA A 330 -10.43 2.31 1.70
CA ALA A 330 -9.72 2.41 0.44
C ALA A 330 -10.44 3.34 -0.54
N SER A 331 -11.75 3.13 -0.75
CA SER A 331 -12.57 3.97 -1.62
C SER A 331 -12.63 5.44 -1.15
N ALA A 332 -12.68 5.68 0.16
CA ALA A 332 -12.71 7.03 0.73
C ALA A 332 -11.40 7.81 0.52
N LEU A 333 -10.31 7.12 0.19
CA LEU A 333 -8.99 7.67 -0.12
C LEU A 333 -8.68 7.59 -1.63
N ASP A 334 -9.69 7.38 -2.48
CA ASP A 334 -9.59 7.25 -3.94
C ASP A 334 -8.73 6.07 -4.43
N TYR A 335 -8.49 5.07 -3.58
CA TYR A 335 -7.99 3.77 -4.05
C TYR A 335 -9.13 2.92 -4.60
N VAL A 336 -8.79 1.99 -5.47
CA VAL A 336 -9.72 1.00 -6.00
C VAL A 336 -9.58 -0.30 -5.21
N PRO A 337 -10.65 -0.75 -4.55
CA PRO A 337 -10.72 -2.07 -3.94
C PRO A 337 -10.46 -3.18 -4.95
N LEU A 338 -9.87 -4.27 -4.48
CA LEU A 338 -9.73 -5.47 -5.31
C LEU A 338 -11.10 -6.14 -5.50
N PRO A 339 -11.43 -6.66 -6.71
CA PRO A 339 -12.66 -7.41 -6.91
C PRO A 339 -12.74 -8.65 -6.01
N GLU A 340 -13.93 -9.03 -5.56
CA GLU A 340 -14.15 -10.20 -4.71
C GLU A 340 -13.55 -11.49 -5.30
N THR A 341 -13.61 -11.65 -6.61
CA THR A 341 -13.00 -12.79 -7.30
C THR A 341 -11.48 -12.82 -7.14
N LEU A 342 -10.82 -11.66 -7.12
CA LEU A 342 -9.38 -11.56 -6.88
C LEU A 342 -9.05 -11.78 -5.40
N VAL A 343 -9.87 -11.25 -4.49
CA VAL A 343 -9.71 -11.50 -3.04
C VAL A 343 -9.76 -13.01 -2.77
N LYS A 344 -10.74 -13.72 -3.35
CA LYS A 344 -10.80 -15.18 -3.22
C LYS A 344 -9.55 -15.88 -3.78
N GLN A 345 -9.03 -15.46 -4.94
CA GLN A 345 -7.80 -16.02 -5.50
C GLN A 345 -6.58 -15.81 -4.57
N ILE A 346 -6.53 -14.65 -3.91
CA ILE A 346 -5.47 -14.35 -2.93
C ILE A 346 -5.59 -15.30 -1.73
N GLU A 347 -6.79 -15.53 -1.20
CA GLU A 347 -7.02 -16.46 -0.08
C GLU A 347 -6.69 -17.92 -0.47
N ASP A 348 -7.09 -18.34 -1.67
CA ASP A 348 -6.75 -19.66 -2.20
C ASP A 348 -5.21 -19.80 -2.36
N TYR A 349 -4.53 -18.74 -2.82
CA TYR A 349 -3.07 -18.69 -2.92
C TYR A 349 -2.39 -18.77 -1.54
N TRP A 350 -2.91 -18.07 -0.53
CA TRP A 350 -2.37 -18.16 0.84
C TRP A 350 -2.45 -19.59 1.35
N THR A 351 -3.62 -20.23 1.18
CA THR A 351 -3.84 -21.62 1.63
C THR A 351 -2.92 -22.60 0.93
N ALA A 352 -2.65 -22.41 -0.37
CA ALA A 352 -1.84 -23.32 -1.16
C ALA A 352 -0.33 -23.12 -1.01
N SER A 353 0.12 -21.88 -0.72
CA SER A 353 1.52 -21.49 -0.88
C SER A 353 2.23 -21.14 0.42
N PHE A 354 1.52 -20.81 1.50
CA PHE A 354 2.11 -20.40 2.75
C PHE A 354 1.89 -21.44 3.85
N LYS A 355 2.93 -21.67 4.63
CA LYS A 355 2.91 -22.55 5.81
C LYS A 355 2.88 -21.68 7.06
N GLY A 356 1.72 -21.49 7.67
CA GLY A 356 1.61 -20.65 8.87
C GLY A 356 0.20 -20.58 9.45
#